data_b850960883428407ebf7dffcaefe5d4f
#
_entry.id   b850960883428407ebf7dffcaefe5d4f
#
_cell.length_a   1.000
_cell.length_b   1.000
_cell.length_c   1.000
_cell.angle_alpha   90.00
_cell.angle_beta   90.00
_cell.angle_gamma   90.00
#
_symmetry.space_group_name_H-M   'P 1'
#
loop_
_entity.id
_entity.type
_entity.pdbx_description
1 polymer ?
#
loop_
_entity_poly.entity_id
_entity_poly.type
_entity_poly.pdbx_seq_one_letter_code
_entity_poly.pdbx_strand_id
1 'polypeptide(L)'
;LYDAVGFIFALPFFIAFFFLFSAMFFASEQTGELSVYMAAIMAFFTTGAYISVMGIGPVTAGMTYIYRNYAREEHAGLWSDFKDNFKTNFKQAAIVYVTDIIVLVLLYVAFSFYSQMGGRIAYIKYVIIVITAVFMMMHMYIYQMMVTFELSLKDLYKNALLFTLGRLPS
;
A
#
# COMPACT_ATOMS: atom_id res chain seq x y z
N LEU A 1 2.87 -11.00 -14.77
CA LEU A 1 1.53 -11.30 -14.21
C LEU A 1 1.24 -10.41 -12.98
N TYR A 2 2.24 -10.24 -12.08
CA TYR A 2 2.14 -9.37 -10.89
C TYR A 2 1.78 -7.94 -11.29
N ASP A 3 2.53 -7.37 -12.23
CA ASP A 3 2.31 -6.02 -12.71
C ASP A 3 0.93 -5.86 -13.38
N ALA A 4 0.48 -6.89 -14.11
CA ALA A 4 -0.83 -6.86 -14.75
C ALA A 4 -1.99 -6.91 -13.75
N VAL A 5 -1.90 -7.74 -12.70
CA VAL A 5 -2.93 -7.82 -11.66
C VAL A 5 -2.94 -6.54 -10.83
N GLY A 6 -1.78 -6.04 -10.41
CA GLY A 6 -1.65 -4.77 -9.72
C GLY A 6 -2.18 -3.61 -10.56
N PHE A 7 -1.90 -3.60 -11.86
CA PHE A 7 -2.39 -2.58 -12.79
C PHE A 7 -3.92 -2.64 -12.96
N ILE A 8 -4.52 -3.83 -13.04
CA ILE A 8 -5.98 -3.99 -13.14
C ILE A 8 -6.67 -3.41 -11.90
N PHE A 9 -6.12 -3.62 -10.69
CA PHE A 9 -6.68 -3.04 -9.47
C PHE A 9 -6.38 -1.54 -9.31
N ALA A 10 -5.29 -1.05 -9.87
CA ALA A 10 -4.94 0.37 -9.88
C ALA A 10 -5.66 1.16 -11.00
N LEU A 11 -6.10 0.49 -12.07
CA LEU A 11 -6.72 1.11 -13.23
C LEU A 11 -7.96 1.97 -12.87
N PRO A 12 -8.92 1.49 -12.06
CA PRO A 12 -10.05 2.30 -11.61
C PRO A 12 -9.61 3.55 -10.84
N PHE A 13 -8.53 3.46 -10.07
CA PHE A 13 -7.96 4.60 -9.35
C PHE A 13 -7.39 5.65 -10.30
N PHE A 14 -6.62 5.25 -11.31
CA PHE A 14 -6.07 6.16 -12.31
C PHE A 14 -7.18 6.80 -13.17
N ILE A 15 -8.18 6.03 -13.55
CA ILE A 15 -9.33 6.53 -14.29
C ILE A 15 -10.11 7.54 -13.42
N ALA A 16 -10.38 7.21 -12.16
CA ALA A 16 -11.04 8.09 -11.21
C ALA A 16 -10.25 9.38 -10.99
N PHE A 17 -8.94 9.29 -10.79
CA PHE A 17 -8.07 10.44 -10.61
C PHE A 17 -8.06 11.35 -11.86
N PHE A 18 -8.00 10.77 -13.07
CA PHE A 18 -8.03 11.53 -14.31
C PHE A 18 -9.36 12.28 -14.50
N PHE A 19 -10.49 11.61 -14.23
CA PHE A 19 -11.80 12.24 -14.29
C PHE A 19 -12.00 13.32 -13.22
N LEU A 20 -11.51 13.09 -12.00
CA LEU A 20 -11.54 14.08 -10.93
C LEU A 20 -10.71 15.32 -11.27
N PHE A 21 -9.51 15.12 -11.78
CA PHE A 21 -8.62 16.21 -12.17
C PHE A 21 -9.22 17.04 -13.32
N SER A 22 -9.74 16.38 -14.36
CA SER A 22 -10.39 17.07 -15.48
C SER A 22 -11.66 17.80 -15.04
N ALA A 23 -12.45 17.19 -14.15
CA ALA A 23 -13.66 17.80 -13.62
C ALA A 23 -13.36 19.02 -12.73
N MET A 24 -12.32 18.99 -11.89
CA MET A 24 -11.85 20.17 -11.15
C MET A 24 -11.39 21.30 -12.08
N PHE A 25 -10.75 20.96 -13.19
CA PHE A 25 -10.28 21.95 -14.15
C PHE A 25 -11.45 22.64 -14.87
N PHE A 26 -12.50 21.88 -15.23
CA PHE A 26 -13.69 22.43 -15.89
C PHE A 26 -14.69 23.10 -14.92
N ALA A 27 -14.74 22.70 -13.65
CA ALA A 27 -15.67 23.24 -12.67
C ALA A 27 -15.27 24.63 -12.15
N SER A 28 -14.05 25.09 -12.40
CA SER A 28 -13.60 26.42 -12.00
C SER A 28 -14.31 27.56 -12.76
N GLU A 29 -15.05 27.24 -13.82
CA GLU A 29 -15.69 28.25 -14.67
C GLU A 29 -17.21 28.36 -14.52
N GLN A 30 -17.91 27.45 -13.82
CA GLN A 30 -19.38 27.51 -13.72
C GLN A 30 -19.92 27.20 -12.32
N THR A 31 -20.66 28.17 -11.80
CA THR A 31 -21.23 28.22 -10.43
C THR A 31 -22.58 27.49 -10.28
N GLY A 32 -22.81 26.86 -9.15
CA GLY A 32 -24.09 26.59 -8.49
C GLY A 32 -24.53 25.11 -8.46
N GLU A 33 -25.34 24.65 -9.40
CA GLU A 33 -25.92 23.29 -9.38
C GLU A 33 -24.91 22.19 -9.73
N LEU A 34 -23.88 22.50 -10.49
CA LEU A 34 -22.81 21.60 -10.85
C LEU A 34 -22.06 21.05 -9.60
N SER A 35 -22.05 21.81 -8.52
CA SER A 35 -21.33 21.46 -7.29
C SER A 35 -21.87 20.20 -6.61
N VAL A 36 -23.19 19.95 -6.63
CA VAL A 36 -23.81 18.77 -6.02
C VAL A 36 -23.53 17.50 -6.83
N TYR A 37 -23.64 17.58 -8.16
CA TYR A 37 -23.29 16.46 -9.04
C TYR A 37 -21.82 16.13 -8.97
N MET A 38 -20.95 17.13 -8.92
CA MET A 38 -19.52 16.96 -8.75
C MET A 38 -19.16 16.33 -7.41
N ALA A 39 -19.79 16.77 -6.31
CA ALA A 39 -19.60 16.17 -5.00
C ALA A 39 -20.02 14.69 -4.98
N ALA A 40 -21.15 14.34 -5.61
CA ALA A 40 -21.62 12.96 -5.72
C ALA A 40 -20.67 12.08 -6.55
N ILE A 41 -20.18 12.60 -7.69
CA ILE A 41 -19.20 11.93 -8.53
C ILE A 41 -17.88 11.74 -7.75
N MET A 42 -17.42 12.75 -7.06
CA MET A 42 -16.22 12.67 -6.20
C MET A 42 -16.38 11.64 -5.10
N ALA A 43 -17.53 11.59 -4.42
CA ALA A 43 -17.82 10.61 -3.39
C ALA A 43 -17.83 9.18 -3.97
N PHE A 44 -18.41 8.96 -5.14
CA PHE A 44 -18.41 7.67 -5.82
C PHE A 44 -17.00 7.20 -6.17
N PHE A 45 -16.19 8.07 -6.79
CA PHE A 45 -14.83 7.72 -7.18
C PHE A 45 -13.89 7.56 -5.98
N THR A 46 -14.02 8.37 -4.93
CA THR A 46 -13.23 8.20 -3.71
C THR A 46 -13.58 6.88 -3.03
N THR A 47 -14.86 6.50 -2.95
CA THR A 47 -15.28 5.21 -2.41
C THR A 47 -14.72 4.05 -3.23
N GLY A 48 -14.79 4.13 -4.56
CA GLY A 48 -14.17 3.15 -5.46
C GLY A 48 -12.66 3.04 -5.29
N ALA A 49 -11.98 4.18 -5.11
CA ALA A 49 -10.55 4.20 -4.82
C ALA A 49 -10.21 3.53 -3.49
N TYR A 50 -10.97 3.77 -2.42
CA TYR A 50 -10.78 3.09 -1.13
C TYR A 50 -10.95 1.58 -1.24
N ILE A 51 -11.94 1.10 -2.00
CA ILE A 51 -12.16 -0.34 -2.22
C ILE A 51 -10.97 -0.94 -2.99
N SER A 52 -10.48 -0.26 -4.03
CA SER A 52 -9.32 -0.70 -4.82
C SER A 52 -8.05 -0.77 -3.97
N VAL A 53 -7.83 0.25 -3.14
CA VAL A 53 -6.69 0.31 -2.21
C VAL A 53 -6.74 -0.85 -1.21
N MET A 54 -7.89 -1.17 -0.63
CA MET A 54 -8.03 -2.30 0.28
C MET A 54 -7.75 -3.66 -0.38
N GLY A 55 -7.97 -3.77 -1.69
CA GLY A 55 -7.71 -4.99 -2.46
C GLY A 55 -6.22 -5.26 -2.71
N ILE A 56 -5.37 -4.24 -2.76
CA ILE A 56 -3.94 -4.39 -3.10
C ILE A 56 -3.21 -5.27 -2.10
N GLY A 57 -3.40 -5.08 -0.80
CA GLY A 57 -2.76 -5.89 0.23
C GLY A 57 -3.07 -7.39 0.10
N PRO A 58 -4.34 -7.81 0.05
CA PRO A 58 -4.71 -9.21 -0.18
C PRO A 58 -4.22 -9.79 -1.51
N VAL A 59 -4.20 -8.99 -2.59
CA VAL A 59 -3.62 -9.40 -3.88
C VAL A 59 -2.13 -9.66 -3.72
N THR A 60 -1.41 -8.79 -3.03
CA THR A 60 0.02 -8.96 -2.76
C THR A 60 0.28 -10.24 -1.97
N ALA A 61 -0.52 -10.55 -0.95
CA ALA A 61 -0.41 -11.79 -0.18
C ALA A 61 -0.62 -13.03 -1.06
N GLY A 62 -1.68 -13.07 -1.87
CA GLY A 62 -1.96 -14.16 -2.79
C GLY A 62 -0.84 -14.40 -3.81
N MET A 63 -0.29 -13.32 -4.38
CA MET A 63 0.82 -13.41 -5.34
C MET A 63 2.14 -13.83 -4.66
N THR A 64 2.41 -13.34 -3.45
CA THR A 64 3.61 -13.72 -2.69
C THR A 64 3.64 -15.22 -2.42
N TYR A 65 2.50 -15.84 -2.11
CA TYR A 65 2.41 -17.28 -1.95
C TYR A 65 2.82 -18.05 -3.21
N ILE A 66 2.31 -17.62 -4.36
CA ILE A 66 2.65 -18.25 -5.65
C ILE A 66 4.15 -18.12 -5.95
N TYR A 67 4.71 -16.91 -5.79
CA TYR A 67 6.15 -16.70 -6.02
C TYR A 67 7.03 -17.51 -5.07
N ARG A 68 6.62 -17.64 -3.80
CA ARG A 68 7.32 -18.49 -2.84
C ARG A 68 7.36 -19.94 -3.30
N ASN A 69 6.23 -20.48 -3.76
CA ASN A 69 6.14 -21.87 -4.21
C ASN A 69 6.98 -22.08 -5.47
N TYR A 70 6.94 -21.16 -6.44
CA TYR A 70 7.82 -21.23 -7.61
C TYR A 70 9.31 -21.18 -7.24
N ALA A 71 9.69 -20.32 -6.29
CA ALA A 71 11.08 -20.23 -5.84
C ALA A 71 11.57 -21.50 -5.13
N ARG A 72 10.65 -22.33 -4.63
CA ARG A 72 10.92 -23.62 -3.97
C ARG A 72 10.74 -24.81 -4.91
N GLU A 73 10.44 -24.55 -6.19
CA GLU A 73 10.11 -25.60 -7.17
C GLU A 73 8.89 -26.45 -6.76
N GLU A 74 8.03 -25.92 -5.89
CA GLU A 74 6.79 -26.53 -5.45
C GLU A 74 5.70 -26.33 -6.49
N HIS A 75 4.81 -27.32 -6.64
CA HIS A 75 3.68 -27.17 -7.55
C HIS A 75 2.73 -26.07 -7.05
N ALA A 76 2.42 -25.12 -7.92
CA ALA A 76 1.46 -24.06 -7.62
C ALA A 76 0.37 -24.01 -8.69
N GLY A 77 -0.88 -24.21 -8.25
CA GLY A 77 -2.05 -23.97 -9.07
C GLY A 77 -2.34 -22.44 -9.10
N LEU A 78 -1.90 -21.77 -10.20
CA LEU A 78 -1.92 -20.29 -10.29
C LEU A 78 -3.19 -19.64 -9.78
N TRP A 79 -4.34 -20.13 -10.21
CA TRP A 79 -5.63 -19.50 -9.86
C TRP A 79 -6.23 -20.02 -8.55
N SER A 80 -6.16 -21.33 -8.29
CA SER A 80 -6.66 -21.92 -7.05
C SER A 80 -5.92 -21.40 -5.84
N ASP A 81 -4.59 -21.49 -5.88
CA ASP A 81 -3.74 -21.09 -4.75
C ASP A 81 -3.75 -19.59 -4.51
N PHE A 82 -3.80 -18.79 -5.59
CA PHE A 82 -4.01 -17.35 -5.47
C PHE A 82 -5.32 -17.04 -4.73
N LYS A 83 -6.43 -17.63 -5.19
CA LYS A 83 -7.75 -17.37 -4.63
C LYS A 83 -7.86 -17.80 -3.16
N ASP A 84 -7.28 -18.94 -2.82
CA ASP A 84 -7.32 -19.46 -1.46
C ASP A 84 -6.48 -18.61 -0.51
N ASN A 85 -5.26 -18.26 -0.91
CA ASN A 85 -4.40 -17.37 -0.10
C ASN A 85 -4.91 -15.93 -0.04
N PHE A 86 -5.48 -15.41 -1.12
CA PHE A 86 -6.16 -14.12 -1.12
C PHE A 86 -7.26 -14.09 -0.06
N LYS A 87 -8.12 -15.13 0.01
CA LYS A 87 -9.22 -15.20 0.98
C LYS A 87 -8.71 -15.38 2.40
N THR A 88 -7.81 -16.33 2.61
CA THR A 88 -7.27 -16.66 3.93
C THR A 88 -6.59 -15.47 4.57
N ASN A 89 -5.78 -14.74 3.82
CA ASN A 89 -5.00 -13.61 4.33
C ASN A 89 -5.68 -12.25 4.14
N PHE A 90 -6.91 -12.21 3.59
CA PHE A 90 -7.59 -10.96 3.21
C PHE A 90 -7.61 -9.92 4.33
N LYS A 91 -8.11 -10.30 5.50
CA LYS A 91 -8.26 -9.38 6.64
C LYS A 91 -6.90 -8.87 7.14
N GLN A 92 -5.94 -9.77 7.29
CA GLN A 92 -4.62 -9.43 7.79
C GLN A 92 -3.86 -8.56 6.80
N ALA A 93 -3.88 -8.92 5.52
CA ALA A 93 -3.21 -8.17 4.46
C ALA A 93 -3.84 -6.79 4.22
N ALA A 94 -5.16 -6.67 4.32
CA ALA A 94 -5.84 -5.38 4.24
C ALA A 94 -5.47 -4.45 5.40
N ILE A 95 -5.42 -4.97 6.64
CA ILE A 95 -5.00 -4.18 7.81
C ILE A 95 -3.54 -3.74 7.67
N VAL A 96 -2.63 -4.63 7.26
CA VAL A 96 -1.22 -4.29 6.99
C VAL A 96 -1.16 -3.16 5.98
N TYR A 97 -1.83 -3.30 4.84
CA TYR A 97 -1.78 -2.32 3.77
C TYR A 97 -2.31 -0.92 4.19
N VAL A 98 -3.44 -0.88 4.92
CA VAL A 98 -3.97 0.39 5.45
C VAL A 98 -3.03 1.01 6.47
N THR A 99 -2.45 0.20 7.36
CA THR A 99 -1.46 0.68 8.34
C THR A 99 -0.24 1.28 7.62
N ASP A 100 0.22 0.64 6.57
CA ASP A 100 1.35 1.08 5.77
C ASP A 100 1.12 2.44 5.11
N ILE A 101 -0.06 2.64 4.53
CA ILE A 101 -0.44 3.94 3.96
C ILE A 101 -0.42 5.02 5.04
N ILE A 102 -1.02 4.74 6.20
CA ILE A 102 -1.07 5.71 7.31
C ILE A 102 0.36 6.08 7.74
N VAL A 103 1.23 5.09 7.95
CA VAL A 103 2.62 5.32 8.36
C VAL A 103 3.38 6.12 7.30
N LEU A 104 3.25 5.77 6.01
CA LEU A 104 3.93 6.49 4.93
C LEU A 104 3.45 7.94 4.81
N VAL A 105 2.14 8.18 4.97
CA VAL A 105 1.60 9.54 4.98
C VAL A 105 2.16 10.34 6.15
N LEU A 106 2.21 9.76 7.35
CA LEU A 106 2.77 10.41 8.53
C LEU A 106 4.27 10.73 8.36
N LEU A 107 5.05 9.79 7.79
CA LEU A 107 6.47 10.01 7.49
C LEU A 107 6.66 11.11 6.44
N TYR A 108 5.81 11.14 5.42
CA TYR A 108 5.85 12.19 4.39
C TYR A 108 5.52 13.57 4.97
N VAL A 109 4.48 13.68 5.80
CA VAL A 109 4.11 14.93 6.47
C VAL A 109 5.24 15.40 7.40
N ALA A 110 5.80 14.49 8.19
CA ALA A 110 6.94 14.80 9.06
C ALA A 110 8.16 15.26 8.24
N PHE A 111 8.50 14.56 7.16
CA PHE A 111 9.59 14.95 6.26
C PHE A 111 9.37 16.36 5.68
N SER A 112 8.17 16.64 5.17
CA SER A 112 7.80 17.94 4.60
C SER A 112 7.89 19.06 5.64
N PHE A 113 7.43 18.80 6.85
CA PHE A 113 7.49 19.76 7.96
C PHE A 113 8.94 20.10 8.34
N TYR A 114 9.77 19.09 8.60
CA TYR A 114 11.16 19.32 8.97
C TYR A 114 12.03 19.86 7.83
N SER A 115 11.65 19.63 6.58
CA SER A 115 12.35 20.18 5.41
C SER A 115 12.19 21.70 5.29
N GLN A 116 11.12 22.26 5.82
CA GLN A 116 10.84 23.70 5.81
C GLN A 116 11.46 24.43 7.02
N MET A 117 11.94 23.69 8.01
CA MET A 117 12.57 24.26 9.19
C MET A 117 14.02 24.62 8.93
N GLY A 118 14.49 25.70 9.59
CA GLY A 118 15.90 26.11 9.58
C GLY A 118 16.70 25.55 10.75
N GLY A 119 18.02 25.72 10.69
CA GLY A 119 18.92 25.39 11.79
C GLY A 119 19.08 23.88 12.04
N ARG A 120 19.42 23.51 13.28
CA ARG A 120 19.73 22.11 13.64
C ARG A 120 18.52 21.18 13.56
N ILE A 121 17.32 21.69 13.73
CA ILE A 121 16.08 20.89 13.68
C ILE A 121 15.83 20.32 12.27
N ALA A 122 16.28 21.01 11.23
CA ALA A 122 16.17 20.55 9.85
C ALA A 122 16.87 19.19 9.60
N TYR A 123 17.86 18.83 10.40
CA TYR A 123 18.56 17.53 10.26
C TYR A 123 17.68 16.31 10.59
N ILE A 124 16.55 16.52 11.31
CA ILE A 124 15.59 15.44 11.60
C ILE A 124 15.06 14.80 10.32
N LYS A 125 14.96 15.54 9.20
CA LYS A 125 14.54 14.99 7.90
C LYS A 125 15.40 13.80 7.44
N TYR A 126 16.69 13.80 7.74
CA TYR A 126 17.57 12.68 7.36
C TYR A 126 17.30 11.43 8.20
N VAL A 127 16.95 11.61 9.48
CA VAL A 127 16.50 10.50 10.34
C VAL A 127 15.19 9.90 9.79
N ILE A 128 14.25 10.74 9.34
CA ILE A 128 13.00 10.29 8.74
C ILE A 128 13.27 9.49 7.46
N ILE A 129 14.22 9.89 6.63
CA ILE A 129 14.62 9.13 5.42
C ILE A 129 15.11 7.74 5.82
N VAL A 130 15.97 7.63 6.83
CA VAL A 130 16.47 6.34 7.31
C VAL A 130 15.34 5.46 7.84
N ILE A 131 14.44 6.03 8.65
CA ILE A 131 13.27 5.31 9.16
C ILE A 131 12.40 4.81 8.00
N THR A 132 12.16 5.64 6.99
CA THR A 132 11.39 5.27 5.81
C THR A 132 12.07 4.14 5.03
N ALA A 133 13.39 4.18 4.86
CA ALA A 133 14.14 3.12 4.20
C ALA A 133 14.03 1.79 4.96
N VAL A 134 14.21 1.79 6.29
CA VAL A 134 14.04 0.60 7.13
C VAL A 134 12.61 0.07 7.05
N PHE A 135 11.61 0.95 7.08
CA PHE A 135 10.21 0.57 6.95
C PHE A 135 9.92 -0.09 5.60
N MET A 136 10.44 0.45 4.50
CA MET A 136 10.31 -0.16 3.16
C MET A 136 10.98 -1.53 3.07
N MET A 137 12.18 -1.69 3.64
CA MET A 137 12.88 -2.98 3.69
C MET A 137 12.11 -4.02 4.50
N MET A 138 11.48 -3.60 5.59
CA MET A 138 10.64 -4.48 6.43
C MET A 138 9.47 -5.09 5.63
N HIS A 139 8.92 -4.35 4.68
CA HIS A 139 7.81 -4.79 3.84
C HIS A 139 8.14 -6.01 2.97
N MET A 140 9.39 -6.16 2.56
CA MET A 140 9.84 -7.34 1.83
C MET A 140 9.66 -8.64 2.63
N TYR A 141 9.70 -8.55 3.97
CA TYR A 141 9.54 -9.71 4.86
C TYR A 141 8.10 -9.93 5.31
N ILE A 142 7.30 -8.85 5.45
CA ILE A 142 5.94 -8.93 6.02
C ILE A 142 5.06 -9.89 5.23
N TYR A 143 4.94 -9.71 3.92
CA TYR A 143 4.06 -10.54 3.09
C TYR A 143 4.58 -11.98 2.98
N GLN A 144 5.91 -12.19 2.93
CA GLN A 144 6.47 -13.54 2.92
C GLN A 144 6.20 -14.30 4.22
N MET A 145 6.33 -13.62 5.36
CA MET A 145 6.01 -14.22 6.65
C MET A 145 4.52 -14.47 6.81
N MET A 146 3.67 -13.55 6.36
CA MET A 146 2.22 -13.67 6.41
C MET A 146 1.71 -14.94 5.72
N VAL A 147 2.23 -15.23 4.53
CA VAL A 147 1.81 -16.41 3.74
C VAL A 147 2.52 -17.70 4.14
N THR A 148 3.52 -17.62 5.01
CA THR A 148 4.33 -18.78 5.41
C THR A 148 4.01 -19.24 6.81
N PHE A 149 3.67 -18.31 7.71
CA PHE A 149 3.49 -18.56 9.13
C PHE A 149 2.15 -17.96 9.60
N GLU A 150 1.48 -18.67 10.52
CA GLU A 150 0.30 -18.17 11.22
C GLU A 150 0.72 -17.24 12.36
N LEU A 151 1.09 -16.00 12.03
CA LEU A 151 1.55 -15.01 12.99
C LEU A 151 0.45 -13.97 13.28
N SER A 152 0.43 -13.48 14.53
CA SER A 152 -0.35 -12.30 14.86
C SER A 152 0.21 -11.06 14.15
N LEU A 153 -0.60 -10.02 13.93
CA LEU A 153 -0.14 -8.77 13.33
C LEU A 153 1.07 -8.19 14.08
N LYS A 154 1.03 -8.22 15.40
CA LYS A 154 2.12 -7.73 16.24
C LYS A 154 3.42 -8.51 16.03
N ASP A 155 3.32 -9.84 15.99
CA ASP A 155 4.49 -10.69 15.79
C ASP A 155 5.03 -10.57 14.36
N LEU A 156 4.15 -10.37 13.39
CA LEU A 156 4.51 -10.13 11.99
C LEU A 156 5.42 -8.89 11.86
N TYR A 157 4.98 -7.74 12.39
CA TYR A 157 5.78 -6.51 12.35
C TYR A 157 7.08 -6.62 13.18
N LYS A 158 7.00 -7.24 14.36
CA LYS A 158 8.17 -7.45 15.23
C LYS A 158 9.22 -8.30 14.52
N ASN A 159 8.83 -9.43 13.97
CA ASN A 159 9.76 -10.33 13.29
C ASN A 159 10.31 -9.72 12.02
N ALA A 160 9.47 -9.04 11.21
CA ALA A 160 9.91 -8.34 10.03
C ALA A 160 10.98 -7.28 10.34
N LEU A 161 10.78 -6.50 11.41
CA LEU A 161 11.77 -5.53 11.87
C LEU A 161 13.08 -6.20 12.31
N LEU A 162 13.02 -7.29 13.08
CA LEU A 162 14.20 -8.04 13.53
C LEU A 162 14.99 -8.61 12.34
N PHE A 163 14.32 -9.17 11.34
CA PHE A 163 14.97 -9.67 10.13
C PHE A 163 15.60 -8.55 9.30
N THR A 164 14.92 -7.42 9.18
CA THR A 164 15.46 -6.26 8.48
C THR A 164 16.74 -5.76 9.15
N LEU A 165 16.70 -5.52 10.47
CA LEU A 165 17.85 -5.02 11.22
C LEU A 165 18.99 -6.04 11.30
N GLY A 166 18.67 -7.33 11.43
CA GLY A 166 19.67 -8.41 11.53
C GLY A 166 20.42 -8.68 10.22
N ARG A 167 19.86 -8.30 9.06
CA ARG A 167 20.50 -8.49 7.75
C ARG A 167 21.12 -7.23 7.15
N LEU A 168 20.93 -6.06 7.77
CA LEU A 168 21.58 -4.81 7.32
C LEU A 168 23.11 -4.86 7.26
N PRO A 169 23.84 -5.61 8.14
CA PRO A 169 25.30 -5.64 8.13
C PRO A 169 25.90 -6.73 7.24
N SER A 170 25.14 -7.56 6.57
CA SER A 170 25.63 -8.65 5.70
C SER A 170 25.48 -8.29 4.23
#